data_555cacb05b9c95d4824afb8bf7262068
#
_entry.id   555cacb05b9c95d4824afb8bf7262068
#
_cell.length_a   1.000
_cell.length_b   1.000
_cell.length_c   1.000
_cell.angle_alpha   90.00
_cell.angle_beta   90.00
_cell.angle_gamma   90.00
#
_symmetry.space_group_name_H-M   'P 1'
#
loop_
_entity.id
_entity.type
_entity.pdbx_description
1 polymer ?
#
loop_
_entity_poly.entity_id
_entity_poly.type
_entity_poly.pdbx_seq_one_letter_code
_entity_poly.pdbx_strand_id
1 'polypeptide(L)'
;MIAYPDTSYLRALYVAQGTSAAAIAHYRRMKEPLYLSALSLGEFRQSVRFQIFRHSRDATQGYARKTGIGALAKLQSNLDAGALIVVPVDWADVIVIAERISAQHTIGNGHRFLDVLHVAAALHCGASEFLSFDANQKKLATAEALKVRP
;
A
#
# COMPACT_ATOMS: atom_id res chain seq x y z
N MET A 1 11.64 -13.64 -0.04
CA MET A 1 10.18 -13.71 -0.40
C MET A 1 9.67 -12.30 -0.53
N ILE A 2 9.00 -11.95 -1.63
CA ILE A 2 8.52 -10.58 -1.85
C ILE A 2 7.17 -10.39 -1.18
N ALA A 3 7.13 -9.49 -0.18
CA ALA A 3 5.89 -9.02 0.43
C ALA A 3 5.60 -7.61 -0.07
N TYR A 4 4.45 -7.44 -0.75
CA TYR A 4 4.05 -6.18 -1.37
C TYR A 4 3.02 -5.46 -0.50
N PRO A 5 3.34 -4.29 0.08
CA PRO A 5 2.40 -3.50 0.85
C PRO A 5 1.54 -2.60 -0.05
N ASP A 6 0.24 -2.57 0.21
CA ASP A 6 -0.61 -1.52 -0.30
C ASP A 6 -0.51 -0.24 0.55
N THR A 7 -1.20 0.81 0.13
CA THR A 7 -1.20 2.08 0.84
C THR A 7 -1.80 1.98 2.24
N SER A 8 -2.77 1.09 2.48
CA SER A 8 -3.38 0.93 3.81
C SER A 8 -2.40 0.36 4.84
N TYR A 9 -1.55 -0.57 4.42
CA TYR A 9 -0.50 -1.13 5.25
C TYR A 9 0.61 -0.11 5.54
N LEU A 10 1.05 0.65 4.53
CA LEU A 10 2.03 1.73 4.73
C LEU A 10 1.50 2.81 5.69
N ARG A 11 0.23 3.20 5.54
CA ARG A 11 -0.41 4.14 6.48
C ARG A 11 -0.40 3.61 7.91
N ALA A 12 -0.71 2.34 8.10
CA ALA A 12 -0.67 1.72 9.43
C ALA A 12 0.73 1.70 10.05
N LEU A 13 1.78 1.57 9.24
CA LEU A 13 3.17 1.61 9.72
C LEU A 13 3.65 3.01 10.11
N TYR A 14 3.24 4.03 9.36
CA TYR A 14 3.83 5.38 9.46
C TYR A 14 2.94 6.42 10.12
N VAL A 15 1.62 6.17 10.19
CA VAL A 15 0.65 7.06 10.83
C VAL A 15 -0.11 6.30 11.90
N ALA A 16 -0.08 6.78 13.13
CA ALA A 16 -0.75 6.12 14.24
C ALA A 16 -2.27 6.00 14.00
N GLN A 17 -2.77 4.77 14.02
CA GLN A 17 -4.18 4.40 13.84
C GLN A 17 -4.46 3.03 14.45
N GLY A 18 -5.73 2.60 14.47
CA GLY A 18 -6.13 1.35 15.10
C GLY A 18 -5.40 0.08 14.61
N THR A 19 -4.95 0.08 13.36
CA THR A 19 -4.23 -1.06 12.75
C THR A 19 -2.71 -1.00 12.92
N SER A 20 -2.16 0.07 13.49
CA SER A 20 -0.70 0.28 13.60
C SER A 20 0.00 -0.79 14.42
N ALA A 21 -0.58 -1.22 15.54
CA ALA A 21 0.02 -2.25 16.38
C ALA A 21 0.20 -3.57 15.61
N ALA A 22 -0.81 -3.98 14.84
CA ALA A 22 -0.77 -5.18 14.01
C ALA A 22 0.27 -5.06 12.87
N ALA A 23 0.31 -3.91 12.19
CA ALA A 23 1.28 -3.64 11.12
C ALA A 23 2.73 -3.69 11.63
N ILE A 24 3.00 -3.01 12.73
CA ILE A 24 4.34 -2.94 13.35
C ILE A 24 4.78 -4.34 13.84
N ALA A 25 3.89 -5.08 14.49
CA ALA A 25 4.18 -6.42 14.96
C ALA A 25 4.47 -7.38 13.79
N HIS A 26 3.71 -7.28 12.71
CA HIS A 26 3.93 -8.05 11.49
C HIS A 26 5.28 -7.70 10.86
N TYR A 27 5.54 -6.40 10.61
CA TYR A 27 6.78 -5.93 9.99
C TYR A 27 8.03 -6.36 10.78
N ARG A 28 8.01 -6.26 12.11
CA ARG A 28 9.13 -6.71 12.97
C ARG A 28 9.43 -8.20 12.86
N ARG A 29 8.43 -9.03 12.59
CA ARG A 29 8.61 -10.48 12.42
C ARG A 29 9.17 -10.85 11.05
N MET A 30 8.93 -10.04 10.03
CA MET A 30 9.36 -10.35 8.65
C MET A 30 10.87 -10.45 8.50
N LYS A 31 11.63 -9.61 9.20
CA LYS A 31 13.11 -9.52 9.12
C LYS A 31 13.65 -9.29 7.70
N GLU A 32 12.82 -8.84 6.79
CA GLU A 32 13.13 -8.57 5.39
C GLU A 32 12.63 -7.18 5.01
N PRO A 33 13.24 -6.53 4.00
CA PRO A 33 12.72 -5.29 3.46
C PRO A 33 11.30 -5.44 2.91
N LEU A 34 10.53 -4.37 2.89
CA LEU A 34 9.30 -4.29 2.12
C LEU A 34 9.62 -3.86 0.69
N TYR A 35 9.01 -4.53 -0.27
CA TYR A 35 9.15 -4.23 -1.70
C TYR A 35 7.90 -3.52 -2.19
N LEU A 36 8.04 -2.31 -2.67
CA LEU A 36 6.92 -1.49 -3.14
C LEU A 36 7.16 -0.94 -4.53
N SER A 37 6.09 -0.68 -5.25
CA SER A 37 6.15 0.03 -6.52
C SER A 37 6.17 1.55 -6.32
N ALA A 38 6.56 2.28 -7.36
CA ALA A 38 6.43 3.73 -7.38
C ALA A 38 4.97 4.18 -7.17
N LEU A 39 3.99 3.36 -7.58
CA LEU A 39 2.56 3.61 -7.32
C LEU A 39 2.26 3.64 -5.82
N SER A 40 2.64 2.61 -5.07
CA SER A 40 2.41 2.53 -3.62
C SER A 40 3.07 3.70 -2.89
N LEU A 41 4.29 4.04 -3.30
CA LEU A 41 5.02 5.17 -2.72
C LEU A 41 4.34 6.51 -3.01
N GLY A 42 3.94 6.74 -4.26
CA GLY A 42 3.27 7.96 -4.69
C GLY A 42 1.91 8.11 -4.02
N GLU A 43 1.11 7.04 -3.98
CA GLU A 43 -0.20 7.06 -3.35
C GLU A 43 -0.11 7.30 -1.83
N PHE A 44 0.83 6.65 -1.15
CA PHE A 44 1.06 6.90 0.26
C PHE A 44 1.40 8.38 0.53
N ARG A 45 2.37 8.93 -0.21
CA ARG A 45 2.77 10.34 -0.06
C ARG A 45 1.61 11.29 -0.35
N GLN A 46 0.84 11.03 -1.40
CA GLN A 46 -0.35 11.81 -1.74
C GLN A 46 -1.41 11.71 -0.64
N SER A 47 -1.66 10.51 -0.10
CA SER A 47 -2.65 10.33 0.96
C SER A 47 -2.27 11.12 2.23
N VAL A 48 -0.99 11.12 2.62
CA VAL A 48 -0.52 11.90 3.78
C VAL A 48 -0.73 13.40 3.55
N ARG A 49 -0.33 13.93 2.38
CA ARG A 49 -0.51 15.35 2.04
C ARG A 49 -1.98 15.73 2.02
N PHE A 50 -2.84 14.87 1.51
CA PHE A 50 -4.28 15.11 1.48
C PHE A 50 -4.91 15.15 2.89
N GLN A 51 -4.45 14.31 3.82
CA GLN A 51 -4.91 14.35 5.21
C GLN A 51 -4.45 15.62 5.93
N ILE A 52 -3.25 16.12 5.64
CA ILE A 52 -2.79 17.43 6.14
C ILE A 52 -3.71 18.55 5.60
N PHE A 53 -4.04 18.52 4.31
CA PHE A 53 -4.95 19.48 3.69
C PHE A 53 -6.33 19.44 4.37
N ARG A 54 -6.91 18.25 4.56
CA ARG A 54 -8.20 18.10 5.25
C ARG A 54 -8.18 18.73 6.64
N HIS A 55 -7.14 18.46 7.41
CA HIS A 55 -6.98 19.02 8.75
C HIS A 55 -6.85 20.53 8.76
N SER A 56 -6.22 21.12 7.76
CA SER A 56 -6.12 22.56 7.62
C SER A 56 -7.46 23.25 7.34
N ARG A 57 -8.44 22.50 6.82
CA ARG A 57 -9.80 23.00 6.55
C ARG A 57 -10.77 22.68 7.69
N ASP A 58 -10.58 21.54 8.33
CA ASP A 58 -11.39 21.07 9.46
C ASP A 58 -10.50 20.26 10.40
N ALA A 59 -10.19 20.81 11.56
CA ALA A 59 -9.29 20.19 12.53
C ALA A 59 -9.82 18.88 13.13
N THR A 60 -11.08 18.53 12.90
CA THR A 60 -11.66 17.23 13.29
C THR A 60 -11.34 16.12 12.29
N GLN A 61 -10.78 16.47 11.12
CA GLN A 61 -10.45 15.55 10.03
C GLN A 61 -8.95 15.49 9.78
N GLY A 62 -8.48 14.36 9.22
CA GLY A 62 -7.07 14.18 8.90
C GLY A 62 -6.16 14.29 10.12
N TYR A 63 -4.98 14.84 9.93
CA TYR A 63 -4.01 15.07 11.01
C TYR A 63 -3.15 16.31 10.76
N ALA A 64 -2.60 16.85 11.86
CA ALA A 64 -1.80 18.05 11.83
C ALA A 64 -0.58 17.93 10.90
N ARG A 65 -0.15 19.04 10.32
CA ARG A 65 1.02 19.10 9.41
C ARG A 65 2.26 18.45 10.02
N LYS A 66 2.54 18.67 11.30
CA LYS A 66 3.70 18.07 11.99
C LYS A 66 3.67 16.54 11.96
N THR A 67 2.52 15.94 12.20
CA THR A 67 2.30 14.49 12.15
C THR A 67 2.55 13.94 10.74
N GLY A 68 1.96 14.56 9.73
CA GLY A 68 2.11 14.11 8.34
C GLY A 68 3.54 14.27 7.81
N ILE A 69 4.19 15.41 8.05
CA ILE A 69 5.58 15.63 7.66
C ILE A 69 6.51 14.65 8.37
N GLY A 70 6.27 14.35 9.64
CA GLY A 70 7.02 13.33 10.39
C GLY A 70 6.88 11.93 9.77
N ALA A 71 5.68 11.55 9.34
CA ALA A 71 5.44 10.28 8.66
C ALA A 71 6.20 10.19 7.32
N LEU A 72 6.17 11.27 6.52
CA LEU A 72 6.91 11.34 5.25
C LEU A 72 8.43 11.25 5.48
N ALA A 73 8.96 11.94 6.49
CA ALA A 73 10.38 11.91 6.84
C ALA A 73 10.82 10.51 7.29
N LYS A 74 10.00 9.82 8.10
CA LYS A 74 10.30 8.45 8.54
C LYS A 74 10.28 7.46 7.38
N LEU A 75 9.32 7.57 6.48
CA LEU A 75 9.30 6.76 5.25
C LEU A 75 10.57 6.97 4.44
N GLN A 76 10.98 8.23 4.22
CA GLN A 76 12.20 8.54 3.48
C GLN A 76 13.43 7.96 4.15
N SER A 77 13.57 8.09 5.46
CA SER A 77 14.66 7.49 6.23
C SER A 77 14.73 5.96 6.06
N ASN A 78 13.59 5.29 6.00
CA ASN A 78 13.52 3.84 5.78
C ASN A 78 13.88 3.44 4.34
N LEU A 79 13.56 4.29 3.34
CA LEU A 79 14.03 4.12 1.96
C LEU A 79 15.55 4.26 1.88
N ASP A 80 16.10 5.29 2.51
CA ASP A 80 17.55 5.56 2.52
C ASP A 80 18.32 4.44 3.24
N ALA A 81 17.72 3.83 4.24
CA ALA A 81 18.29 2.71 4.99
C ALA A 81 18.09 1.33 4.32
N GLY A 82 17.38 1.26 3.19
CA GLY A 82 17.08 0.00 2.51
C GLY A 82 16.04 -0.90 3.22
N ALA A 83 15.34 -0.37 4.21
CA ALA A 83 14.23 -1.08 4.86
C ALA A 83 12.97 -1.12 3.98
N LEU A 84 12.86 -0.19 3.06
CA LEU A 84 11.91 -0.17 1.95
C LEU A 84 12.68 -0.15 0.64
N ILE A 85 12.28 -0.96 -0.31
CA ILE A 85 12.91 -1.05 -1.63
C ILE A 85 11.86 -0.79 -2.70
N VAL A 86 12.08 0.26 -3.49
CA VAL A 86 11.23 0.51 -4.67
C VAL A 86 11.70 -0.37 -5.81
N VAL A 87 10.83 -1.26 -6.26
CA VAL A 87 11.13 -2.16 -7.37
C VAL A 87 10.71 -1.54 -8.71
N PRO A 88 11.48 -1.71 -9.77
CA PRO A 88 11.07 -1.30 -11.09
C PRO A 88 9.87 -2.15 -11.56
N VAL A 89 8.94 -1.50 -12.22
CA VAL A 89 7.72 -2.13 -12.73
C VAL A 89 7.52 -1.70 -14.17
N ASP A 90 7.30 -2.66 -15.08
CA ASP A 90 6.81 -2.34 -16.41
C ASP A 90 5.32 -2.05 -16.34
N TRP A 91 4.97 -0.79 -16.46
CA TRP A 91 3.58 -0.35 -16.34
C TRP A 91 2.71 -0.82 -17.49
N ALA A 92 3.26 -1.07 -18.69
CA ALA A 92 2.50 -1.63 -19.79
C ALA A 92 2.02 -3.05 -19.44
N ASP A 93 2.91 -3.88 -18.90
CA ASP A 93 2.57 -5.22 -18.45
C ASP A 93 1.60 -5.20 -17.26
N VAL A 94 1.82 -4.30 -16.30
CA VAL A 94 0.90 -4.14 -15.15
C VAL A 94 -0.50 -3.77 -15.61
N ILE A 95 -0.64 -2.88 -16.58
CA ILE A 95 -1.95 -2.52 -17.14
C ILE A 95 -2.64 -3.71 -17.83
N VAL A 96 -1.90 -4.54 -18.55
CA VAL A 96 -2.45 -5.78 -19.14
C VAL A 96 -2.98 -6.73 -18.06
N ILE A 97 -2.21 -6.92 -16.96
CA ILE A 97 -2.66 -7.73 -15.82
C ILE A 97 -3.89 -7.08 -15.17
N ALA A 98 -3.88 -5.76 -14.96
CA ALA A 98 -4.98 -5.02 -14.35
C ALA A 98 -6.28 -5.14 -15.18
N GLU A 99 -6.19 -5.05 -16.50
CA GLU A 99 -7.34 -5.24 -17.41
C GLU A 99 -7.94 -6.65 -17.27
N ARG A 100 -7.10 -7.68 -17.21
CA ARG A 100 -7.56 -9.05 -16.98
C ARG A 100 -8.28 -9.17 -15.63
N ILE A 101 -7.67 -8.65 -14.55
CA ILE A 101 -8.26 -8.67 -13.19
C ILE A 101 -9.59 -7.91 -13.18
N SER A 102 -9.63 -6.72 -13.78
CA SER A 102 -10.83 -5.89 -13.85
C SER A 102 -11.97 -6.61 -14.57
N ALA A 103 -11.69 -7.17 -15.73
CA ALA A 103 -12.69 -7.93 -16.50
C ALA A 103 -13.25 -9.12 -15.72
N GLN A 104 -12.42 -9.78 -14.94
CA GLN A 104 -12.80 -10.98 -14.20
C GLN A 104 -13.55 -10.67 -12.90
N HIS A 105 -13.22 -9.60 -12.20
CA HIS A 105 -13.67 -9.37 -10.81
C HIS A 105 -14.50 -8.10 -10.61
N THR A 106 -14.29 -7.03 -11.40
CA THR A 106 -14.90 -5.72 -11.09
C THR A 106 -16.40 -5.70 -11.28
N ILE A 107 -16.94 -6.35 -12.33
CA ILE A 107 -18.38 -6.36 -12.58
C ILE A 107 -19.16 -6.97 -11.41
N GLY A 108 -18.62 -8.03 -10.81
CA GLY A 108 -19.27 -8.72 -9.69
C GLY A 108 -19.02 -8.09 -8.32
N ASN A 109 -17.88 -7.38 -8.12
CA ASN A 109 -17.43 -6.95 -6.79
C ASN A 109 -17.17 -5.44 -6.68
N GLY A 110 -17.19 -4.67 -7.75
CA GLY A 110 -17.10 -3.22 -7.73
C GLY A 110 -15.75 -2.67 -7.30
N HIS A 111 -14.64 -3.28 -7.75
CA HIS A 111 -13.28 -2.82 -7.42
C HIS A 111 -12.96 -1.49 -8.12
N ARG A 112 -12.26 -0.59 -7.39
CA ARG A 112 -11.71 0.63 -8.00
C ARG A 112 -10.42 0.29 -8.76
N PHE A 113 -10.16 1.05 -9.83
CA PHE A 113 -9.01 0.76 -10.70
C PHE A 113 -7.66 0.82 -9.96
N LEU A 114 -7.52 1.75 -9.02
CA LEU A 114 -6.29 1.86 -8.22
C LEU A 114 -6.06 0.62 -7.35
N ASP A 115 -7.12 0.05 -6.78
CA ASP A 115 -7.05 -1.19 -6.00
C ASP A 115 -6.63 -2.38 -6.90
N VAL A 116 -7.16 -2.42 -8.12
CA VAL A 116 -6.77 -3.41 -9.13
C VAL A 116 -5.30 -3.24 -9.54
N LEU A 117 -4.82 -2.01 -9.71
CA LEU A 117 -3.42 -1.73 -10.04
C LEU A 117 -2.44 -2.20 -8.96
N HIS A 118 -2.78 -2.06 -7.67
CA HIS A 118 -1.94 -2.58 -6.60
C HIS A 118 -1.78 -4.10 -6.66
N VAL A 119 -2.87 -4.82 -6.88
CA VAL A 119 -2.81 -6.28 -7.01
C VAL A 119 -2.06 -6.70 -8.27
N ALA A 120 -2.30 -6.01 -9.38
CA ALA A 120 -1.58 -6.26 -10.64
C ALA A 120 -0.06 -6.01 -10.51
N ALA A 121 0.33 -4.91 -9.85
CA ALA A 121 1.73 -4.62 -9.60
C ALA A 121 2.38 -5.65 -8.69
N ALA A 122 1.67 -6.12 -7.65
CA ALA A 122 2.15 -7.18 -6.79
C ALA A 122 2.41 -8.48 -7.56
N LEU A 123 1.48 -8.88 -8.43
CA LEU A 123 1.64 -10.05 -9.30
C LEU A 123 2.81 -9.88 -10.28
N HIS A 124 2.93 -8.71 -10.91
CA HIS A 124 4.03 -8.40 -11.83
C HIS A 124 5.40 -8.50 -11.14
N CYS A 125 5.50 -8.03 -9.89
CA CYS A 125 6.73 -8.12 -9.09
C CYS A 125 7.03 -9.55 -8.59
N GLY A 126 6.16 -10.52 -8.84
CA GLY A 126 6.30 -11.87 -8.30
C GLY A 126 6.13 -11.93 -6.78
N ALA A 127 5.30 -11.06 -6.21
CA ALA A 127 5.01 -11.07 -4.79
C ALA A 127 4.35 -12.39 -4.39
N SER A 128 4.76 -12.93 -3.26
CA SER A 128 4.12 -14.08 -2.62
C SER A 128 3.12 -13.69 -1.54
N GLU A 129 3.29 -12.50 -0.99
CA GLU A 129 2.41 -11.94 0.04
C GLU A 129 1.92 -10.54 -0.34
N PHE A 130 0.65 -10.28 -0.08
CA PHE A 130 0.02 -8.96 -0.23
C PHE A 130 -0.36 -8.44 1.15
N LEU A 131 0.17 -7.29 1.52
CA LEU A 131 -0.01 -6.70 2.85
C LEU A 131 -1.04 -5.58 2.77
N SER A 132 -2.17 -5.76 3.41
CA SER A 132 -3.28 -4.81 3.35
C SER A 132 -4.16 -4.86 4.60
N PHE A 133 -4.76 -3.72 4.94
CA PHE A 133 -5.88 -3.62 5.89
C PHE A 133 -7.20 -3.30 5.19
N ASP A 134 -7.19 -3.12 3.88
CA ASP A 134 -8.41 -2.89 3.09
C ASP A 134 -9.10 -4.21 2.77
N ALA A 135 -10.36 -4.37 3.20
CA ALA A 135 -11.12 -5.61 3.03
C ALA A 135 -11.37 -5.94 1.55
N ASN A 136 -11.59 -4.94 0.68
CA ASN A 136 -11.84 -5.16 -0.73
C ASN A 136 -10.56 -5.57 -1.46
N GLN A 137 -9.44 -4.95 -1.15
CA GLN A 137 -8.14 -5.35 -1.69
C GLN A 137 -7.73 -6.75 -1.23
N LYS A 138 -7.97 -7.08 0.06
CA LYS A 138 -7.73 -8.44 0.57
C LYS A 138 -8.49 -9.50 -0.22
N LYS A 139 -9.78 -9.26 -0.48
CA LYS A 139 -10.61 -10.19 -1.29
C LYS A 139 -10.04 -10.36 -2.70
N LEU A 140 -9.69 -9.26 -3.35
CA LEU A 140 -9.14 -9.29 -4.70
C LEU A 140 -7.78 -10.02 -4.75
N ALA A 141 -6.87 -9.70 -3.85
CA ALA A 141 -5.56 -10.34 -3.76
C ALA A 141 -5.68 -11.85 -3.48
N THR A 142 -6.62 -12.26 -2.62
CA THR A 142 -6.90 -13.67 -2.35
C THR A 142 -7.45 -14.38 -3.60
N ALA A 143 -8.35 -13.74 -4.35
CA ALA A 143 -8.88 -14.29 -5.59
C ALA A 143 -7.80 -14.49 -6.66
N GLU A 144 -6.75 -13.68 -6.63
CA GLU A 144 -5.56 -13.79 -7.48
C GLU A 144 -4.44 -14.67 -6.86
N ALA A 145 -4.79 -15.52 -5.90
CA ALA A 145 -3.91 -16.48 -5.24
C ALA A 145 -2.72 -15.87 -4.46
N LEU A 146 -2.75 -14.58 -4.15
CA LEU A 146 -1.78 -13.97 -3.26
C LEU A 146 -2.10 -14.31 -1.80
N LYS A 147 -1.07 -14.59 -1.02
CA LYS A 147 -1.20 -14.80 0.42
C LYS A 147 -1.37 -13.45 1.10
N VAL A 148 -2.56 -13.19 1.64
CA VAL A 148 -2.87 -11.93 2.30
C VAL A 148 -2.40 -11.91 3.74
N ARG A 149 -1.77 -10.81 4.17
CA ARG A 149 -1.35 -10.55 5.55
C ARG A 149 -1.84 -9.17 6.02
N PRO A 150 -1.78 -9.01 7.40
CA PRO A 150 -2.69 -8.13 8.08
C PRO A 150 -2.63 -6.76 7.52
#